data_24cb73649424489acc939ecacbed912f
#
_entry.id   24cb73649424489acc939ecacbed912f
#
_cell.length_a   1.000
_cell.length_b   1.000
_cell.length_c   1.000
_cell.angle_alpha   90.00
_cell.angle_beta   90.00
_cell.angle_gamma   90.00
#
_symmetry.space_group_name_H-M   'P 1'
#
loop_
_entity.id
_entity.type
_entity.pdbx_description
1 polymer ?
#
loop_
_entity_poly.entity_id
_entity_poly.type
_entity_poly.pdbx_seq_one_letter_code
_entity_poly.pdbx_strand_id
1 'polypeptide(L)'
;ADRLMGWGLPLSLLVLAVNIWGGADTGWLGWAAFCMASSVLGLAQSSIGLAFRSALAGRALSAYNLGIFGGVFVVQWGLGLLIDAFAGLGWGTVASFQGAMLVFLCCCIASYAYFLSVTADNSPQ
;
A
#
# COMPACT_ATOMS: atom_id res chain seq x y z
N ALA A 1 14.10 6.59 -10.17
CA ALA A 1 12.89 6.35 -9.37
C ALA A 1 12.30 4.97 -9.68
N ASP A 2 12.12 4.61 -10.95
CA ASP A 2 11.40 3.38 -11.37
C ASP A 2 12.03 2.07 -10.86
N ARG A 3 13.35 1.98 -10.86
CA ARG A 3 14.06 0.80 -10.31
C ARG A 3 13.89 0.67 -8.79
N LEU A 4 13.91 1.78 -8.06
CA LEU A 4 13.72 1.78 -6.61
C LEU A 4 12.27 1.43 -6.25
N MET A 5 11.31 1.94 -7.00
CA MET A 5 9.90 1.56 -6.82
C MET A 5 9.64 0.10 -7.19
N GLY A 6 10.29 -0.39 -8.27
CA GLY A 6 10.17 -1.78 -8.72
C GLY A 6 10.67 -2.80 -7.69
N TRP A 7 11.71 -2.48 -6.90
CA TRP A 7 12.23 -3.37 -5.86
C TRP A 7 11.67 -3.08 -4.46
N GLY A 8 11.38 -1.81 -4.18
CA GLY A 8 10.88 -1.40 -2.86
C GLY A 8 9.46 -1.85 -2.60
N LEU A 9 8.59 -1.83 -3.62
CA LEU A 9 7.21 -2.29 -3.48
C LEU A 9 7.11 -3.78 -3.13
N PRO A 10 7.75 -4.71 -3.86
CA PRO A 10 7.75 -6.13 -3.47
C PRO A 10 8.32 -6.36 -2.08
N LEU A 11 9.37 -5.64 -1.70
CA LEU A 11 9.95 -5.74 -0.37
C LEU A 11 8.94 -5.32 0.70
N SER A 12 8.21 -4.23 0.52
CA SER A 12 7.20 -3.79 1.48
C SER A 12 6.05 -4.79 1.60
N LEU A 13 5.62 -5.39 0.48
CA LEU A 13 4.58 -6.41 0.47
C LEU A 13 5.05 -7.70 1.18
N LEU A 14 6.31 -8.07 1.01
CA LEU A 14 6.90 -9.23 1.70
C LEU A 14 6.96 -8.99 3.21
N VAL A 15 7.40 -7.81 3.65
CA VAL A 15 7.42 -7.45 5.07
C VAL A 15 6.00 -7.42 5.64
N LEU A 16 5.02 -6.92 4.88
CA LEU A 16 3.62 -6.95 5.30
C LEU A 16 3.11 -8.40 5.47
N ALA A 17 3.42 -9.29 4.51
CA ALA A 17 3.04 -10.69 4.58
C ALA A 17 3.64 -11.38 5.82
N VAL A 18 4.92 -11.13 6.13
CA VAL A 18 5.59 -11.64 7.33
C VAL A 18 4.90 -11.13 8.60
N ASN A 19 4.53 -9.84 8.64
CA ASN A 19 3.81 -9.27 9.79
C ASN A 19 2.43 -9.90 9.99
N ILE A 20 1.71 -10.17 8.91
CA ILE A 20 0.40 -10.84 8.98
C ILE A 20 0.57 -12.27 9.51
N TRP A 21 1.56 -13.00 9.02
CA TRP A 21 1.84 -14.37 9.43
C TRP A 21 2.26 -14.46 10.90
N GLY A 22 3.13 -13.56 11.34
CA GLY A 22 3.59 -13.49 12.73
C GLY A 22 2.54 -13.01 13.73
N GLY A 23 1.48 -12.35 13.25
CA GLY A 23 0.38 -11.88 14.09
C GLY A 23 0.85 -10.99 15.25
N ALA A 24 0.45 -11.36 16.46
CA ALA A 24 0.81 -10.60 17.67
C ALA A 24 2.30 -10.69 18.03
N ASP A 25 3.02 -11.71 17.56
CA ASP A 25 4.42 -11.96 17.93
C ASP A 25 5.41 -11.04 17.18
N THR A 26 5.01 -10.45 16.04
CA THR A 26 5.86 -9.52 15.28
C THR A 26 6.18 -8.23 16.02
N GLY A 27 5.34 -7.82 16.94
CA GLY A 27 5.55 -6.64 17.77
C GLY A 27 5.75 -5.34 16.96
N TRP A 28 6.25 -4.31 17.63
CA TRP A 28 6.46 -3.00 17.01
C TRP A 28 7.59 -2.97 15.96
N LEU A 29 8.59 -3.86 16.09
CA LEU A 29 9.72 -3.94 15.14
C LEU A 29 9.27 -4.34 13.73
N GLY A 30 8.35 -5.30 13.62
CA GLY A 30 7.80 -5.71 12.33
C GLY A 30 7.07 -4.55 11.63
N TRP A 31 6.29 -3.79 12.38
CA TRP A 31 5.59 -2.63 11.84
C TRP A 31 6.54 -1.48 11.49
N ALA A 32 7.57 -1.25 12.29
CA ALA A 32 8.62 -0.28 11.97
C ALA A 32 9.34 -0.65 10.66
N ALA A 33 9.69 -1.93 10.48
CA ALA A 33 10.28 -2.42 9.24
C ALA A 33 9.36 -2.23 8.03
N PHE A 34 8.05 -2.48 8.19
CA PHE A 34 7.06 -2.22 7.15
C PHE A 34 6.98 -0.73 6.79
N CYS A 35 6.94 0.17 7.77
CA CYS A 35 6.93 1.61 7.53
C CYS A 35 8.19 2.07 6.79
N MET A 36 9.36 1.55 7.17
CA MET A 36 10.61 1.86 6.46
C MET A 36 10.61 1.35 5.03
N ALA A 37 10.19 0.11 4.80
CA ALA A 37 10.10 -0.47 3.45
C ALA A 37 9.09 0.29 2.58
N SER A 38 7.98 0.77 3.16
CA SER A 38 6.94 1.52 2.47
C SER A 38 7.32 2.96 2.18
N SER A 39 8.38 3.51 2.81
CA SER A 39 8.81 4.90 2.60
C SER A 39 9.20 5.20 1.14
N VAL A 40 9.54 4.16 0.37
CA VAL A 40 9.82 4.26 -1.07
C VAL A 40 8.63 4.83 -1.86
N LEU A 41 7.40 4.68 -1.35
CA LEU A 41 6.20 5.27 -1.96
C LEU A 41 6.23 6.80 -2.00
N GLY A 42 7.00 7.43 -1.08
CA GLY A 42 7.22 8.88 -1.11
C GLY A 42 7.92 9.38 -2.38
N LEU A 43 8.66 8.50 -3.08
CA LEU A 43 9.29 8.84 -4.36
C LEU A 43 8.25 9.11 -5.47
N ALA A 44 7.06 8.52 -5.39
CA ALA A 44 5.99 8.77 -6.34
C ALA A 44 5.53 10.24 -6.32
N GLN A 45 5.47 10.85 -5.14
CA GLN A 45 5.12 12.26 -4.99
C GLN A 45 6.12 13.19 -5.70
N SER A 46 7.40 12.90 -5.55
CA SER A 46 8.47 13.67 -6.23
C SER A 46 8.39 13.50 -7.75
N SER A 47 8.13 12.29 -8.22
CA SER A 47 7.99 11.98 -9.66
C SER A 47 6.81 12.74 -10.28
N ILE A 48 5.68 12.84 -9.58
CA ILE A 48 4.51 13.60 -10.04
C ILE A 48 4.84 15.10 -10.14
N GLY A 49 5.50 15.65 -9.11
CA GLY A 49 5.90 17.06 -9.13
C GLY A 49 6.80 17.41 -10.32
N LEU A 50 7.68 16.49 -10.72
CA LEU A 50 8.60 16.67 -11.85
C LEU A 50 7.95 16.40 -13.22
N ALA A 51 6.87 15.63 -13.29
CA ALA A 51 6.19 15.28 -14.53
C ALA A 51 5.38 16.43 -15.14
N PHE A 52 5.04 17.45 -14.35
CA PHE A 52 4.23 18.58 -14.78
C PHE A 52 5.04 19.86 -14.87
N ARG A 53 4.60 20.78 -15.78
CA ARG A 53 5.16 22.13 -15.83
C ARG A 53 4.99 22.83 -14.48
N SER A 54 5.94 23.70 -14.09
CA SER A 54 5.95 24.39 -12.79
C SER A 54 4.62 25.08 -12.44
N ALA A 55 3.93 25.63 -13.46
CA ALA A 55 2.62 26.27 -13.27
C ALA A 55 1.50 25.28 -12.89
N LEU A 56 1.63 24.00 -13.19
CA LEU A 56 0.63 22.95 -12.93
C LEU A 56 1.05 21.99 -11.84
N ALA A 57 2.33 21.97 -11.48
CA ALA A 57 2.89 21.02 -10.51
C ALA A 57 2.19 21.10 -9.14
N GLY A 58 1.90 22.31 -8.66
CA GLY A 58 1.18 22.49 -7.39
C GLY A 58 -0.24 21.90 -7.42
N ARG A 59 -0.97 22.09 -8.53
CA ARG A 59 -2.32 21.53 -8.69
C ARG A 59 -2.29 20.00 -8.79
N ALA A 60 -1.32 19.45 -9.52
CA ALA A 60 -1.13 18.01 -9.65
C ALA A 60 -0.79 17.36 -8.30
N LEU A 61 0.12 17.97 -7.52
CA LEU A 61 0.45 17.52 -6.18
C LEU A 61 -0.73 17.60 -5.21
N SER A 62 -1.53 18.66 -5.29
CA SER A 62 -2.75 18.78 -4.46
C SER A 62 -3.78 17.70 -4.79
N ALA A 63 -4.00 17.43 -6.08
CA ALA A 63 -4.89 16.35 -6.51
C ALA A 63 -4.37 14.97 -6.08
N TYR A 64 -3.07 14.73 -6.19
CA TYR A 64 -2.43 13.52 -5.72
C TYR A 64 -2.59 13.31 -4.21
N ASN A 65 -2.33 14.36 -3.41
CA ASN A 65 -2.52 14.31 -1.97
C ASN A 65 -3.98 14.04 -1.59
N LEU A 66 -4.92 14.67 -2.27
CA LEU A 66 -6.35 14.41 -2.05
C LEU A 66 -6.69 12.94 -2.32
N GLY A 67 -6.13 12.36 -3.40
CA GLY A 67 -6.27 10.94 -3.72
C GLY A 67 -5.69 10.03 -2.64
N ILE A 68 -4.49 10.37 -2.10
CA ILE A 68 -3.88 9.63 -0.99
C ILE A 68 -4.77 9.67 0.26
N PHE A 69 -5.19 10.84 0.70
CA PHE A 69 -6.02 10.96 1.91
C PHE A 69 -7.37 10.27 1.75
N GLY A 70 -8.01 10.39 0.57
CA GLY A 70 -9.22 9.64 0.25
C GLY A 70 -9.00 8.14 0.29
N GLY A 71 -7.90 7.66 -0.30
CA GLY A 71 -7.50 6.26 -0.28
C GLY A 71 -7.24 5.73 1.13
N VAL A 72 -6.50 6.49 1.94
CA VAL A 72 -6.25 6.14 3.35
C VAL A 72 -7.56 6.01 4.12
N PHE A 73 -8.48 6.97 3.95
CA PHE A 73 -9.79 6.91 4.58
C PHE A 73 -10.57 5.66 4.20
N VAL A 74 -10.67 5.37 2.90
CA VAL A 74 -11.39 4.20 2.38
C VAL A 74 -10.79 2.90 2.89
N VAL A 75 -9.45 2.79 2.89
CA VAL A 75 -8.75 1.59 3.38
C VAL A 75 -8.95 1.40 4.87
N GLN A 76 -8.80 2.45 5.68
CA GLN A 76 -8.97 2.35 7.13
C GLN A 76 -10.41 1.98 7.51
N TRP A 77 -11.39 2.63 6.88
CA TRP A 77 -12.79 2.33 7.10
C TRP A 77 -13.14 0.90 6.62
N GLY A 78 -12.68 0.52 5.44
CA GLY A 78 -12.86 -0.82 4.88
C GLY A 78 -12.26 -1.91 5.75
N LEU A 79 -11.04 -1.71 6.29
CA LEU A 79 -10.42 -2.64 7.22
C LEU A 79 -11.24 -2.80 8.50
N GLY A 80 -11.76 -1.70 9.06
CA GLY A 80 -12.65 -1.76 10.23
C GLY A 80 -13.89 -2.62 9.95
N LEU A 81 -14.56 -2.40 8.83
CA LEU A 81 -15.72 -3.20 8.43
C LEU A 81 -15.40 -4.68 8.23
N LEU A 82 -14.23 -5.01 7.66
CA LEU A 82 -13.80 -6.40 7.49
C LEU A 82 -13.53 -7.08 8.84
N ILE A 83 -12.87 -6.38 9.76
CA ILE A 83 -12.62 -6.90 11.11
C ILE A 83 -13.95 -7.20 11.82
N ASP A 84 -14.91 -6.27 11.76
CA ASP A 84 -16.24 -6.45 12.37
C ASP A 84 -16.99 -7.61 11.73
N ALA A 85 -16.93 -7.74 10.40
CA ALA A 85 -17.56 -8.84 9.69
C ALA A 85 -16.98 -10.21 10.08
N PHE A 86 -15.67 -10.34 10.16
CA PHE A 86 -15.02 -11.59 10.59
C PHE A 86 -15.28 -11.91 12.08
N ALA A 87 -15.30 -10.90 12.93
CA ALA A 87 -15.70 -11.07 14.33
C ALA A 87 -17.16 -11.52 14.45
N GLY A 88 -18.06 -10.99 13.63
CA GLY A 88 -19.47 -11.41 13.55
C GLY A 88 -19.65 -12.86 13.05
N LEU A 89 -18.68 -13.39 12.30
CA LEU A 89 -18.62 -14.80 11.90
C LEU A 89 -18.06 -15.73 13.01
N GLY A 90 -17.73 -15.18 14.16
CA GLY A 90 -17.22 -15.93 15.32
C GLY A 90 -15.69 -16.09 15.32
N TRP A 91 -14.97 -15.35 14.51
CA TRP A 91 -13.51 -15.36 14.53
C TRP A 91 -12.99 -14.63 15.78
N GLY A 92 -11.90 -15.13 16.36
CA GLY A 92 -11.22 -14.42 17.46
C GLY A 92 -10.61 -13.10 16.98
N THR A 93 -10.35 -12.18 17.91
CA THR A 93 -9.85 -10.83 17.60
C THR A 93 -8.61 -10.83 16.70
N VAL A 94 -7.62 -11.68 17.01
CA VAL A 94 -6.38 -11.77 16.23
C VAL A 94 -6.66 -12.30 14.82
N ALA A 95 -7.47 -13.35 14.70
CA ALA A 95 -7.83 -13.94 13.41
C ALA A 95 -8.61 -12.98 12.53
N SER A 96 -9.55 -12.20 13.08
CA SER A 96 -10.30 -11.17 12.37
C SER A 96 -9.39 -10.09 11.81
N PHE A 97 -8.41 -9.65 12.61
CA PHE A 97 -7.42 -8.67 12.19
C PHE A 97 -6.52 -9.23 11.08
N GLN A 98 -6.00 -10.45 11.24
CA GLN A 98 -5.18 -11.12 10.22
C GLN A 98 -5.94 -11.32 8.92
N GLY A 99 -7.22 -11.72 8.98
CA GLY A 99 -8.07 -11.87 7.80
C GLY A 99 -8.27 -10.55 7.05
N ALA A 100 -8.55 -9.45 7.75
CA ALA A 100 -8.68 -8.13 7.15
C ALA A 100 -7.37 -7.67 6.49
N MET A 101 -6.24 -7.89 7.16
CA MET A 101 -4.92 -7.57 6.62
C MET A 101 -4.53 -8.42 5.41
N LEU A 102 -4.97 -9.69 5.35
CA LEU A 102 -4.80 -10.54 4.17
C LEU A 102 -5.56 -9.98 2.97
N VAL A 103 -6.80 -9.54 3.16
CA VAL A 103 -7.57 -8.88 2.08
C VAL A 103 -6.85 -7.63 1.60
N PHE A 104 -6.35 -6.82 2.51
CA PHE A 104 -5.55 -5.63 2.16
C PHE A 104 -4.29 -6.00 1.36
N LEU A 105 -3.55 -7.02 1.79
CA LEU A 105 -2.38 -7.52 1.07
C LEU A 105 -2.73 -7.98 -0.35
N CYS A 106 -3.82 -8.71 -0.52
CA CYS A 106 -4.30 -9.14 -1.84
C CYS A 106 -4.62 -7.95 -2.75
N CYS A 107 -5.27 -6.90 -2.22
CA CYS A 107 -5.54 -5.67 -2.96
C CYS A 107 -4.23 -4.96 -3.37
N CYS A 108 -3.25 -4.91 -2.48
CA CYS A 108 -1.94 -4.34 -2.79
C CYS A 108 -1.20 -5.12 -3.88
N ILE A 109 -1.22 -6.45 -3.81
CA ILE A 109 -0.62 -7.32 -4.84
C ILE A 109 -1.32 -7.13 -6.18
N ALA A 110 -2.65 -7.07 -6.21
CA ALA A 110 -3.42 -6.83 -7.43
C ALA A 110 -3.09 -5.46 -8.05
N SER A 111 -3.00 -4.42 -7.22
CA SER A 111 -2.59 -3.08 -7.66
C SER A 111 -1.18 -3.06 -8.24
N TYR A 112 -0.25 -3.78 -7.61
CA TYR A 112 1.12 -3.88 -8.09
C TYR A 112 1.21 -4.67 -9.41
N ALA A 113 0.49 -5.78 -9.53
CA ALA A 113 0.41 -6.55 -10.77
C ALA A 113 -0.16 -5.72 -11.93
N TYR A 114 -1.21 -4.92 -11.65
CA TYR A 114 -1.76 -3.98 -12.62
C TYR A 114 -0.72 -2.94 -13.06
N PHE A 115 0.00 -2.36 -12.11
CA PHE A 115 1.08 -1.40 -12.42
C PHE A 115 2.14 -2.02 -13.33
N LEU A 116 2.57 -3.25 -13.06
CA LEU A 116 3.56 -3.94 -13.89
C LEU A 116 3.04 -4.20 -15.29
N SER A 117 1.77 -4.60 -15.46
CA SER A 117 1.18 -4.87 -16.77
C SER A 117 1.13 -3.62 -17.64
N VAL A 118 0.74 -2.49 -17.07
CA VAL A 118 0.69 -1.20 -17.79
C VAL A 118 2.08 -0.70 -18.14
N THR A 119 3.06 -0.91 -17.26
CA THR A 119 4.45 -0.50 -17.52
C THR A 119 5.11 -1.34 -18.61
N ALA A 120 4.78 -2.63 -18.67
CA ALA A 120 5.30 -3.54 -19.71
C ALA A 120 4.76 -3.19 -21.09
N ASP A 121 3.48 -2.80 -21.19
CA ASP A 121 2.82 -2.47 -22.47
C ASP A 121 3.34 -1.14 -23.05
N ASN A 122 3.82 -0.23 -22.23
CA ASN A 122 4.36 1.06 -22.63
C ASN A 122 5.88 1.07 -22.87
N SER A 123 6.55 -0.08 -22.86
CA SER A 123 7.97 -0.16 -23.17
C SER A 123 8.18 0.07 -24.68
N PRO A 124 8.91 1.10 -25.13
CA PRO A 124 9.21 1.27 -26.55
C PRO A 124 10.05 0.09 -27.04
N GLN A 125 9.58 -0.58 -28.09
CA GLN A 125 10.33 -1.60 -28.83
C GLN A 125 11.48 -0.97 -29.62
#